data_8b22d82bff3f49b362186255feb9de61
#
_entry.id   8b22d82bff3f49b362186255feb9de61
#
_cell.length_a   1.000
_cell.length_b   1.000
_cell.length_c   1.000
_cell.angle_alpha   90.00
_cell.angle_beta   90.00
_cell.angle_gamma   90.00
#
_symmetry.space_group_name_H-M   'P 1'
#
loop_
_entity.id
_entity.type
_entity.pdbx_description
1 polymer ?
#
loop_
_entity_poly.entity_id
_entity_poly.type
_entity_poly.pdbx_seq_one_letter_code
_entity_poly.pdbx_strand_id
1 'polypeptide(L)'
;SGGVKGQRPLGPLMKGKKAMRLSTSTCMYFNRPDGTKASILDSVRTLGQAGYRVLDMNFHDLSVFDTPFKTPQWEALIHQAKDIADEMGIEFSQGHLHFYNFCDPNTPDKEFLDELIRRGIEGGRILGIKWLVIHAATDFDSVTPVRDSKRKTIEYLKPRIELAGKYGVGIAVENLWEENIAPKRRYCVTAEELGDLVDSLPYDNVGCCWDVEHASICHQDQRKALQYLGKRLKATHISDYNSIKNDHILPFSGLSDWKEITDALR
;
A
#
# COMPACT_ATOMS: atom_id res chain seq x y z
N SER A 1 -25.10 -9.40 -39.96
CA SER A 1 -25.38 -10.34 -38.83
C SER A 1 -24.05 -10.91 -38.31
N GLY A 2 -23.46 -10.24 -37.37
CA GLY A 2 -22.25 -10.68 -36.69
C GLY A 2 -22.63 -11.19 -35.30
N GLY A 3 -22.57 -12.52 -35.10
CA GLY A 3 -22.87 -13.16 -33.85
C GLY A 3 -21.78 -12.87 -32.83
N VAL A 4 -22.18 -12.40 -31.65
CA VAL A 4 -21.36 -12.30 -30.44
C VAL A 4 -20.97 -13.70 -30.00
N LYS A 5 -19.69 -14.06 -30.09
CA LYS A 5 -19.18 -15.32 -29.57
C LYS A 5 -19.30 -15.30 -28.05
N GLY A 6 -20.13 -16.21 -27.54
CA GLY A 6 -20.37 -16.38 -26.12
C GLY A 6 -19.06 -16.64 -25.32
N GLN A 7 -18.92 -15.98 -24.20
CA GLN A 7 -17.90 -16.24 -23.21
C GLN A 7 -18.02 -17.70 -22.73
N ARG A 8 -16.91 -18.44 -22.75
CA ARG A 8 -16.86 -19.78 -22.14
C ARG A 8 -17.06 -19.65 -20.63
N PRO A 9 -17.90 -20.48 -20.02
CA PRO A 9 -17.99 -20.52 -18.57
C PRO A 9 -16.64 -20.91 -17.97
N LEU A 10 -16.22 -20.18 -16.94
CA LEU A 10 -15.06 -20.53 -16.13
C LEU A 10 -15.27 -21.95 -15.56
N GLY A 11 -14.31 -22.84 -15.83
CA GLY A 11 -14.33 -24.21 -15.36
C GLY A 11 -14.38 -24.32 -13.82
N PRO A 12 -14.69 -25.49 -13.24
CA PRO A 12 -14.88 -25.65 -11.81
C PRO A 12 -13.60 -25.31 -11.04
N LEU A 13 -13.73 -24.39 -10.07
CA LEU A 13 -12.69 -24.01 -9.12
C LEU A 13 -12.11 -25.24 -8.43
N MET A 14 -10.80 -25.42 -8.49
CA MET A 14 -10.09 -26.49 -7.79
C MET A 14 -10.37 -26.41 -6.28
N LYS A 15 -10.93 -27.47 -5.71
CA LYS A 15 -11.15 -27.59 -4.26
C LYS A 15 -9.81 -27.53 -3.53
N GLY A 16 -9.59 -26.51 -2.68
CA GLY A 16 -8.51 -26.49 -1.71
C GLY A 16 -7.59 -25.27 -1.66
N LYS A 17 -7.55 -24.41 -2.70
CA LYS A 17 -6.82 -23.13 -2.62
C LYS A 17 -7.82 -21.99 -2.36
N LYS A 18 -7.57 -21.14 -1.34
CA LYS A 18 -8.31 -19.90 -1.19
C LYS A 18 -8.12 -19.09 -2.49
N ALA A 19 -9.22 -18.80 -3.17
CA ALA A 19 -9.17 -17.91 -4.33
C ALA A 19 -8.62 -16.55 -3.91
N MET A 20 -7.69 -15.99 -4.67
CA MET A 20 -7.29 -14.60 -4.50
C MET A 20 -8.51 -13.71 -4.73
N ARG A 21 -8.68 -12.71 -3.85
CA ARG A 21 -9.76 -11.72 -3.98
C ARG A 21 -9.17 -10.48 -4.65
N LEU A 22 -9.89 -9.93 -5.61
CA LEU A 22 -9.52 -8.68 -6.25
C LEU A 22 -9.85 -7.53 -5.31
N SER A 23 -8.86 -6.69 -5.02
CA SER A 23 -8.99 -5.44 -4.29
C SER A 23 -8.60 -4.27 -5.20
N THR A 24 -9.12 -3.08 -4.91
CA THR A 24 -8.68 -1.85 -5.54
C THR A 24 -8.55 -0.74 -4.50
N SER A 25 -7.68 0.25 -4.79
CA SER A 25 -7.46 1.38 -3.90
C SER A 25 -8.55 2.44 -4.06
N THR A 26 -8.92 3.09 -2.95
CA THR A 26 -9.84 4.23 -2.96
C THR A 26 -9.24 5.47 -3.63
N CYS A 27 -7.93 5.55 -3.86
CA CYS A 27 -7.27 6.69 -4.51
C CYS A 27 -7.70 6.91 -5.96
N MET A 28 -8.20 5.88 -6.66
CA MET A 28 -8.62 5.96 -8.06
C MET A 28 -9.63 7.08 -8.36
N TYR A 29 -10.37 7.55 -7.35
CA TYR A 29 -11.44 8.53 -7.53
C TYR A 29 -11.11 9.93 -7.04
N PHE A 30 -9.95 10.16 -6.42
CA PHE A 30 -9.55 11.49 -6.00
C PHE A 30 -9.26 12.43 -7.18
N ASN A 31 -8.78 11.89 -8.29
CA ASN A 31 -8.48 12.64 -9.51
C ASN A 31 -9.36 12.13 -10.65
N ARG A 32 -10.50 12.77 -10.86
CA ARG A 32 -11.37 12.46 -12.01
C ARG A 32 -10.79 13.01 -13.31
N PRO A 33 -11.05 12.37 -14.46
CA PRO A 33 -10.56 12.84 -15.76
C PRO A 33 -10.99 14.26 -16.11
N ASP A 34 -12.11 14.75 -15.56
CA ASP A 34 -12.63 16.10 -15.75
C ASP A 34 -11.99 17.15 -14.82
N GLY A 35 -10.96 16.74 -14.04
CA GLY A 35 -10.26 17.60 -13.07
C GLY A 35 -10.98 17.80 -11.74
N THR A 36 -12.16 17.24 -11.57
CA THR A 36 -12.87 17.27 -10.29
C THR A 36 -12.31 16.22 -9.34
N LYS A 37 -12.43 16.47 -8.04
CA LYS A 37 -12.04 15.51 -6.99
C LYS A 37 -13.28 14.84 -6.41
N ALA A 38 -13.23 13.53 -6.23
CA ALA A 38 -14.23 12.81 -5.48
C ALA A 38 -13.87 12.82 -3.99
N SER A 39 -14.88 12.82 -3.13
CA SER A 39 -14.67 12.53 -1.72
C SER A 39 -14.37 11.04 -1.53
N ILE A 40 -13.75 10.67 -0.40
CA ILE A 40 -13.54 9.26 -0.06
C ILE A 40 -14.88 8.49 0.01
N LEU A 41 -15.94 9.14 0.49
CA LEU A 41 -17.27 8.54 0.58
C LEU A 41 -17.86 8.23 -0.81
N ASP A 42 -17.64 9.14 -1.78
CA ASP A 42 -18.03 8.90 -3.18
C ASP A 42 -17.20 7.77 -3.80
N SER A 43 -15.90 7.71 -3.49
CA SER A 43 -15.01 6.65 -3.98
C SER A 43 -15.50 5.28 -3.51
N VAL A 44 -15.78 5.11 -2.21
CA VAL A 44 -16.28 3.85 -1.65
C VAL A 44 -17.61 3.44 -2.31
N ARG A 45 -18.57 4.39 -2.45
CA ARG A 45 -19.86 4.10 -3.12
C ARG A 45 -19.67 3.67 -4.57
N THR A 46 -18.89 4.41 -5.32
CA THR A 46 -18.70 4.15 -6.75
C THR A 46 -18.01 2.84 -7.01
N LEU A 47 -16.97 2.51 -6.22
CA LEU A 47 -16.29 1.23 -6.31
C LEU A 47 -17.21 0.08 -5.93
N GLY A 48 -18.02 0.23 -4.89
CA GLY A 48 -19.05 -0.74 -4.51
C GLY A 48 -20.11 -0.96 -5.59
N GLN A 49 -20.56 0.12 -6.25
CA GLN A 49 -21.48 0.07 -7.39
C GLN A 49 -20.85 -0.60 -8.62
N ALA A 50 -19.54 -0.41 -8.82
CA ALA A 50 -18.77 -1.09 -9.86
C ALA A 50 -18.55 -2.60 -9.61
N GLY A 51 -18.94 -3.08 -8.42
CA GLY A 51 -18.87 -4.51 -8.07
C GLY A 51 -17.71 -4.91 -7.17
N TYR A 52 -16.83 -4.00 -6.80
CA TYR A 52 -15.77 -4.31 -5.84
C TYR A 52 -16.36 -4.60 -4.45
N ARG A 53 -15.80 -5.61 -3.78
CA ARG A 53 -16.19 -6.00 -2.41
C ARG A 53 -15.02 -6.00 -1.44
N VAL A 54 -13.82 -5.72 -1.96
CA VAL A 54 -12.60 -5.58 -1.18
C VAL A 54 -11.89 -4.31 -1.63
N LEU A 55 -11.59 -3.42 -0.69
CA LEU A 55 -10.91 -2.16 -0.96
C LEU A 55 -9.63 -2.02 -0.13
N ASP A 56 -8.75 -1.17 -0.62
CA ASP A 56 -7.60 -0.61 0.06
C ASP A 56 -7.90 0.85 0.41
N MET A 57 -7.83 1.20 1.69
CA MET A 57 -8.06 2.58 2.14
C MET A 57 -6.80 3.41 1.99
N ASN A 58 -6.84 4.40 1.11
CA ASN A 58 -5.72 5.32 0.91
C ASN A 58 -5.77 6.49 1.91
N PHE A 59 -5.20 6.31 3.10
CA PHE A 59 -5.04 7.38 4.08
C PHE A 59 -4.01 8.42 3.65
N HIS A 60 -3.07 8.07 2.75
CA HIS A 60 -2.09 9.04 2.23
C HIS A 60 -2.78 10.17 1.48
N ASP A 61 -3.67 9.84 0.53
CA ASP A 61 -4.43 10.83 -0.21
C ASP A 61 -5.30 11.69 0.72
N LEU A 62 -5.94 11.07 1.72
CA LEU A 62 -6.70 11.80 2.74
C LEU A 62 -5.83 12.79 3.52
N SER A 63 -4.54 12.53 3.64
CA SER A 63 -3.58 13.37 4.36
C SER A 63 -2.98 14.47 3.48
N VAL A 64 -2.82 14.23 2.18
CA VAL A 64 -2.21 15.18 1.23
C VAL A 64 -3.23 16.19 0.74
N PHE A 65 -4.42 15.73 0.36
CA PHE A 65 -5.47 16.60 -0.13
C PHE A 65 -6.17 17.36 1.00
N ASP A 66 -6.93 18.39 0.63
CA ASP A 66 -7.76 19.12 1.57
C ASP A 66 -9.03 18.31 1.89
N THR A 67 -8.97 17.56 2.97
CA THR A 67 -10.01 16.63 3.40
C THR A 67 -10.34 16.80 4.88
N PRO A 68 -11.54 16.42 5.35
CA PRO A 68 -11.86 16.41 6.77
C PRO A 68 -10.95 15.51 7.62
N PHE A 69 -10.19 14.59 7.00
CA PHE A 69 -9.21 13.75 7.70
C PHE A 69 -8.12 14.56 8.41
N LYS A 70 -7.81 15.74 7.89
CA LYS A 70 -6.83 16.66 8.46
C LYS A 70 -7.39 17.52 9.61
N THR A 71 -8.69 17.47 9.85
CA THR A 71 -9.41 18.29 10.82
C THR A 71 -9.86 17.46 12.04
N PRO A 72 -10.45 18.06 13.08
CA PRO A 72 -11.06 17.30 14.19
C PRO A 72 -12.20 16.36 13.79
N GLN A 73 -12.76 16.49 12.58
CA GLN A 73 -13.84 15.65 12.07
C GLN A 73 -13.34 14.33 11.43
N TRP A 74 -12.06 14.03 11.49
CA TRP A 74 -11.46 12.86 10.84
C TRP A 74 -12.13 11.53 11.23
N GLU A 75 -12.44 11.36 12.51
CA GLU A 75 -13.03 10.12 13.03
C GLU A 75 -14.45 9.92 12.48
N ALA A 76 -15.24 10.98 12.44
CA ALA A 76 -16.59 10.96 11.86
C ALA A 76 -16.54 10.59 10.36
N LEU A 77 -15.56 11.11 9.61
CA LEU A 77 -15.36 10.76 8.20
C LEU A 77 -15.09 9.25 8.03
N ILE A 78 -14.24 8.67 8.88
CA ILE A 78 -13.91 7.24 8.79
C ILE A 78 -15.10 6.36 9.17
N HIS A 79 -15.88 6.76 10.19
CA HIS A 79 -17.12 6.05 10.52
C HIS A 79 -18.13 6.10 9.36
N GLN A 80 -18.32 7.25 8.71
CA GLN A 80 -19.19 7.35 7.54
C GLN A 80 -18.71 6.43 6.39
N ALA A 81 -17.40 6.35 6.15
CA ALA A 81 -16.84 5.43 5.16
C ALA A 81 -17.12 3.96 5.55
N LYS A 82 -17.01 3.63 6.83
CA LYS A 82 -17.35 2.29 7.36
C LYS A 82 -18.82 1.96 7.16
N ASP A 83 -19.73 2.86 7.50
CA ASP A 83 -21.19 2.67 7.35
C ASP A 83 -21.54 2.36 5.90
N ILE A 84 -20.99 3.14 4.95
CA ILE A 84 -21.20 2.90 3.51
C ILE A 84 -20.66 1.53 3.10
N ALA A 85 -19.49 1.17 3.58
CA ALA A 85 -18.88 -0.12 3.27
C ALA A 85 -19.73 -1.28 3.80
N ASP A 86 -20.24 -1.17 5.01
CA ASP A 86 -21.12 -2.18 5.62
C ASP A 86 -22.45 -2.32 4.87
N GLU A 87 -23.10 -1.21 4.50
CA GLU A 87 -24.31 -1.20 3.69
C GLU A 87 -24.12 -1.90 2.33
N MET A 88 -22.92 -1.77 1.74
CA MET A 88 -22.60 -2.33 0.43
C MET A 88 -21.92 -3.71 0.50
N GLY A 89 -21.66 -4.25 1.69
CA GLY A 89 -20.95 -5.51 1.88
C GLY A 89 -19.49 -5.43 1.41
N ILE A 90 -18.82 -4.30 1.65
CA ILE A 90 -17.41 -4.05 1.32
C ILE A 90 -16.55 -4.29 2.55
N GLU A 91 -15.43 -4.98 2.35
CA GLU A 91 -14.35 -5.17 3.34
C GLU A 91 -13.14 -4.30 2.95
N PHE A 92 -12.51 -3.65 3.93
CA PHE A 92 -11.18 -3.08 3.75
C PHE A 92 -10.12 -4.11 4.15
N SER A 93 -9.37 -4.63 3.17
CA SER A 93 -8.36 -5.68 3.41
C SER A 93 -7.04 -5.12 3.92
N GLN A 94 -6.66 -3.97 3.43
CA GLN A 94 -5.45 -3.22 3.78
C GLN A 94 -5.71 -1.72 3.68
N GLY A 95 -4.74 -0.90 4.07
CA GLY A 95 -4.77 0.54 3.85
C GLY A 95 -3.36 1.11 3.77
N HIS A 96 -3.20 2.21 3.07
CA HIS A 96 -1.93 2.90 2.91
C HIS A 96 -1.87 4.13 3.81
N LEU A 97 -0.97 4.11 4.81
CA LEU A 97 -0.76 5.24 5.73
C LEU A 97 -0.16 6.45 5.02
N HIS A 98 -0.26 7.60 5.64
CA HIS A 98 0.55 8.74 5.24
C HIS A 98 2.04 8.41 5.36
N PHE A 99 2.84 8.91 4.44
CA PHE A 99 4.28 8.76 4.46
C PHE A 99 4.99 10.06 4.08
N TYR A 100 6.15 10.22 4.62
CA TYR A 100 7.08 11.31 4.31
C TYR A 100 8.51 10.87 4.66
N ASN A 101 9.52 11.59 4.17
CA ASN A 101 10.89 11.28 4.55
C ASN A 101 11.20 11.86 5.95
N PHE A 102 10.92 11.08 6.99
CA PHE A 102 11.18 11.49 8.38
C PHE A 102 12.68 11.65 8.70
N CYS A 103 13.57 11.14 7.83
CA CYS A 103 15.01 11.36 7.94
C CYS A 103 15.44 12.75 7.46
N ASP A 104 14.64 13.43 6.63
CA ASP A 104 14.96 14.78 6.16
C ASP A 104 14.69 15.79 7.29
N PRO A 105 15.74 16.50 7.79
CA PRO A 105 15.57 17.50 8.84
C PRO A 105 14.70 18.70 8.42
N ASN A 106 14.59 18.96 7.12
CA ASN A 106 13.85 20.08 6.56
C ASN A 106 12.36 19.79 6.33
N THR A 107 11.89 18.56 6.56
CA THR A 107 10.46 18.25 6.46
C THR A 107 9.67 19.12 7.45
N PRO A 108 8.73 19.96 6.96
CA PRO A 108 7.93 20.82 7.83
C PRO A 108 6.87 20.00 8.59
N ASP A 109 6.41 20.56 9.70
CA ASP A 109 5.25 20.08 10.47
C ASP A 109 5.23 18.56 10.78
N LYS A 110 6.41 17.98 11.08
CA LYS A 110 6.55 16.54 11.36
C LYS A 110 5.55 16.02 12.42
N GLU A 111 5.27 16.82 13.46
CA GLU A 111 4.31 16.46 14.49
C GLU A 111 2.90 16.25 13.90
N PHE A 112 2.48 17.13 12.99
CA PHE A 112 1.20 16.98 12.32
C PHE A 112 1.18 15.80 11.33
N LEU A 113 2.28 15.56 10.60
CA LEU A 113 2.39 14.39 9.72
C LEU A 113 2.34 13.08 10.53
N ASP A 114 2.97 13.05 11.69
CA ASP A 114 2.89 11.92 12.62
C ASP A 114 1.48 11.74 13.20
N GLU A 115 0.77 12.83 13.48
CA GLU A 115 -0.63 12.77 13.87
C GLU A 115 -1.52 12.18 12.78
N LEU A 116 -1.27 12.51 11.50
CA LEU A 116 -2.00 11.90 10.38
C LEU A 116 -1.74 10.38 10.27
N ILE A 117 -0.52 9.94 10.54
CA ILE A 117 -0.20 8.50 10.62
C ILE A 117 -0.96 7.85 11.78
N ARG A 118 -0.98 8.49 12.96
CA ARG A 118 -1.75 8.01 14.11
C ARG A 118 -3.23 7.87 13.79
N ARG A 119 -3.84 8.90 13.14
CA ARG A 119 -5.24 8.85 12.66
C ARG A 119 -5.47 7.71 11.68
N GLY A 120 -4.50 7.45 10.78
CA GLY A 120 -4.56 6.33 9.85
C GLY A 120 -4.57 4.97 10.56
N ILE A 121 -3.77 4.80 11.61
CA ILE A 121 -3.75 3.57 12.43
C ILE A 121 -5.09 3.38 13.15
N GLU A 122 -5.64 4.42 13.77
CA GLU A 122 -6.94 4.37 14.43
C GLU A 122 -8.08 4.18 13.41
N GLY A 123 -8.00 4.85 12.27
CA GLY A 123 -8.92 4.66 11.15
C GLY A 123 -8.91 3.23 10.63
N GLY A 124 -7.72 2.62 10.54
CA GLY A 124 -7.58 1.21 10.20
C GLY A 124 -8.33 0.28 11.18
N ARG A 125 -8.24 0.56 12.48
CA ARG A 125 -9.04 -0.14 13.51
C ARG A 125 -10.54 0.01 13.27
N ILE A 126 -11.02 1.24 13.02
CA ILE A 126 -12.45 1.51 12.78
C ILE A 126 -12.95 0.74 11.56
N LEU A 127 -12.17 0.71 10.49
CA LEU A 127 -12.51 0.03 9.23
C LEU A 127 -12.31 -1.50 9.29
N GLY A 128 -11.71 -2.03 10.36
CA GLY A 128 -11.40 -3.45 10.49
C GLY A 128 -10.23 -3.93 9.61
N ILE A 129 -9.35 -3.02 9.21
CA ILE A 129 -8.16 -3.29 8.41
C ILE A 129 -7.19 -4.16 9.21
N LYS A 130 -6.63 -5.19 8.54
CA LYS A 130 -5.65 -6.07 9.17
C LYS A 130 -4.21 -5.59 9.01
N TRP A 131 -3.88 -4.99 7.88
CA TRP A 131 -2.53 -4.56 7.54
C TRP A 131 -2.53 -3.15 6.98
N LEU A 132 -1.72 -2.29 7.58
CA LEU A 132 -1.51 -0.92 7.14
C LEU A 132 -0.11 -0.80 6.54
N VAL A 133 -0.04 -0.33 5.31
CA VAL A 133 1.20 -0.15 4.55
C VAL A 133 1.84 1.18 4.93
N ILE A 134 3.15 1.18 5.09
CA ILE A 134 3.97 2.36 5.37
C ILE A 134 5.32 2.26 4.66
N HIS A 135 5.89 3.41 4.30
CA HIS A 135 7.22 3.49 3.70
C HIS A 135 8.33 3.57 4.75
N ALA A 136 9.50 3.02 4.40
CA ALA A 136 10.75 3.37 5.05
C ALA A 136 11.22 4.77 4.59
N ALA A 137 12.14 5.39 5.33
CA ALA A 137 12.75 6.66 4.92
C ALA A 137 14.25 6.51 4.63
N THR A 138 14.80 7.46 3.89
CA THR A 138 16.20 7.47 3.51
C THR A 138 16.92 8.67 4.08
N ASP A 139 18.03 8.41 4.76
CA ASP A 139 18.97 9.43 5.23
C ASP A 139 19.98 9.74 4.13
N PHE A 140 19.61 10.65 3.23
CA PHE A 140 20.47 11.02 2.10
C PHE A 140 21.72 11.82 2.50
N ASP A 141 21.77 12.37 3.70
CA ASP A 141 22.91 13.14 4.19
C ASP A 141 23.94 12.28 4.94
N SER A 142 23.60 11.03 5.22
CA SER A 142 24.52 10.10 5.87
C SER A 142 25.66 9.68 4.94
N VAL A 143 26.83 9.42 5.54
CA VAL A 143 27.97 8.78 4.88
C VAL A 143 27.79 7.25 4.72
N THR A 144 26.81 6.69 5.45
CA THR A 144 26.41 5.28 5.35
C THR A 144 24.88 5.16 5.22
N PRO A 145 24.30 5.64 4.07
CA PRO A 145 22.87 5.87 3.94
C PRO A 145 22.02 4.65 4.27
N VAL A 146 22.36 3.46 3.76
CA VAL A 146 21.60 2.22 3.98
C VAL A 146 21.53 1.86 5.48
N ARG A 147 22.68 1.85 6.16
CA ARG A 147 22.76 1.50 7.59
C ARG A 147 22.00 2.49 8.47
N ASP A 148 22.19 3.78 8.22
CA ASP A 148 21.59 4.83 9.06
C ASP A 148 20.10 4.99 8.76
N SER A 149 19.66 4.81 7.51
CA SER A 149 18.25 4.75 7.15
C SER A 149 17.54 3.58 7.84
N LYS A 150 18.14 2.38 7.82
CA LYS A 150 17.62 1.22 8.55
C LYS A 150 17.43 1.52 10.03
N ARG A 151 18.49 2.01 10.70
CA ARG A 151 18.45 2.34 12.14
C ARG A 151 17.34 3.35 12.44
N LYS A 152 17.30 4.48 11.71
CA LYS A 152 16.29 5.53 11.88
C LYS A 152 14.88 5.00 11.61
N THR A 153 14.72 4.16 10.59
CA THR A 153 13.42 3.56 10.26
C THR A 153 12.94 2.63 11.38
N ILE A 154 13.83 1.81 11.95
CA ILE A 154 13.50 0.96 13.10
C ILE A 154 13.04 1.81 14.28
N GLU A 155 13.79 2.85 14.63
CA GLU A 155 13.44 3.77 15.74
C GLU A 155 12.08 4.44 15.49
N TYR A 156 11.83 4.89 14.27
CA TYR A 156 10.60 5.55 13.88
C TYR A 156 9.39 4.62 13.87
N LEU A 157 9.54 3.38 13.42
CA LEU A 157 8.42 2.44 13.28
C LEU A 157 7.98 1.82 14.61
N LYS A 158 8.90 1.62 15.57
CA LYS A 158 8.59 0.98 16.86
C LYS A 158 7.32 1.51 17.54
N PRO A 159 7.18 2.81 17.87
CA PRO A 159 5.99 3.30 18.54
C PRO A 159 4.71 3.16 17.71
N ARG A 160 4.82 3.14 16.38
CA ARG A 160 3.70 2.97 15.46
C ARG A 160 3.23 1.53 15.39
N ILE A 161 4.16 0.58 15.39
CA ILE A 161 3.89 -0.87 15.47
C ILE A 161 3.23 -1.20 16.82
N GLU A 162 3.73 -0.64 17.90
CA GLU A 162 3.16 -0.82 19.23
C GLU A 162 1.73 -0.25 19.34
N LEU A 163 1.49 0.93 18.76
CA LEU A 163 0.15 1.51 18.70
C LEU A 163 -0.80 0.64 17.88
N ALA A 164 -0.37 0.23 16.67
CA ALA A 164 -1.15 -0.65 15.82
C ALA A 164 -1.46 -1.99 16.50
N GLY A 165 -0.47 -2.57 17.22
CA GLY A 165 -0.64 -3.80 17.98
C GLY A 165 -1.71 -3.71 19.08
N LYS A 166 -1.82 -2.56 19.77
CA LYS A 166 -2.90 -2.32 20.75
C LYS A 166 -4.30 -2.40 20.12
N TYR A 167 -4.40 -2.16 18.83
CA TYR A 167 -5.66 -2.21 18.07
C TYR A 167 -5.85 -3.51 17.27
N GLY A 168 -4.91 -4.45 17.37
CA GLY A 168 -4.95 -5.69 16.60
C GLY A 168 -4.67 -5.51 15.11
N VAL A 169 -3.98 -4.42 14.74
CA VAL A 169 -3.60 -4.07 13.38
C VAL A 169 -2.11 -4.32 13.17
N GLY A 170 -1.74 -4.83 12.00
CA GLY A 170 -0.35 -5.00 11.59
C GLY A 170 0.17 -3.84 10.75
N ILE A 171 1.49 -3.66 10.74
CA ILE A 171 2.20 -2.71 9.88
C ILE A 171 2.98 -3.51 8.82
N ALA A 172 2.75 -3.22 7.56
CA ALA A 172 3.49 -3.78 6.43
C ALA A 172 4.39 -2.71 5.81
N VAL A 173 5.70 -2.91 5.87
CA VAL A 173 6.66 -1.99 5.25
C VAL A 173 6.74 -2.30 3.77
N GLU A 174 6.74 -1.27 2.93
CA GLU A 174 6.72 -1.39 1.47
C GLU A 174 8.12 -1.20 0.87
N ASN A 175 8.44 -1.99 -0.18
CA ASN A 175 9.60 -1.72 -1.03
C ASN A 175 9.37 -0.48 -1.88
N LEU A 176 10.41 0.35 -1.98
CA LEU A 176 10.39 1.57 -2.78
C LEU A 176 11.05 1.33 -4.15
N TRP A 177 10.76 2.18 -5.11
CA TRP A 177 11.49 2.18 -6.38
C TRP A 177 12.60 3.23 -6.39
N GLU A 178 13.62 3.01 -7.20
CA GLU A 178 14.76 3.91 -7.36
C GLU A 178 15.40 3.73 -8.75
N GLU A 179 15.61 4.82 -9.43
CA GLU A 179 16.34 4.83 -10.72
C GLU A 179 17.85 4.90 -10.54
N ASN A 180 18.30 5.48 -9.42
CA ASN A 180 19.70 5.74 -9.20
C ASN A 180 20.39 4.55 -8.52
N ILE A 181 21.54 4.14 -9.04
CA ILE A 181 22.29 3.02 -8.48
C ILE A 181 23.23 3.49 -7.38
N ALA A 182 23.83 4.66 -7.50
CA ALA A 182 24.83 5.18 -6.57
C ALA A 182 25.12 6.66 -6.80
N PRO A 183 25.75 7.36 -5.82
CA PRO A 183 26.00 6.94 -4.45
C PRO A 183 24.80 7.11 -3.51
N LYS A 184 23.82 7.90 -3.94
CA LYS A 184 22.63 8.23 -3.14
C LYS A 184 21.39 7.62 -3.77
N ARG A 185 20.90 6.53 -3.19
CA ARG A 185 19.65 5.88 -3.56
C ARG A 185 18.72 5.73 -2.36
N ARG A 186 17.46 5.52 -2.61
CA ARG A 186 16.49 5.21 -1.55
C ARG A 186 16.88 3.91 -0.83
N TYR A 187 16.56 3.85 0.44
CA TYR A 187 16.62 2.64 1.25
C TYR A 187 15.33 1.82 1.07
N CYS A 188 15.40 0.54 1.34
CA CYS A 188 14.28 -0.40 1.27
C CYS A 188 13.74 -0.59 -0.16
N VAL A 189 14.65 -0.71 -1.12
CA VAL A 189 14.34 -0.93 -2.54
C VAL A 189 14.32 -2.41 -2.89
N THR A 190 15.21 -3.22 -2.30
CA THR A 190 15.31 -4.65 -2.61
C THR A 190 14.55 -5.51 -1.59
N ALA A 191 14.22 -6.75 -2.02
CA ALA A 191 13.56 -7.71 -1.13
C ALA A 191 14.43 -8.03 0.10
N GLU A 192 15.76 -8.05 -0.08
CA GLU A 192 16.74 -8.32 0.99
C GLU A 192 16.73 -7.17 2.02
N GLU A 193 16.74 -5.91 1.57
CA GLU A 193 16.67 -4.75 2.47
C GLU A 193 15.35 -4.73 3.23
N LEU A 194 14.24 -5.01 2.54
CA LEU A 194 12.91 -5.08 3.15
C LEU A 194 12.80 -6.21 4.18
N GLY A 195 13.26 -7.41 3.82
CA GLY A 195 13.26 -8.56 4.74
C GLY A 195 14.16 -8.35 5.95
N ASP A 196 15.37 -7.80 5.74
CA ASP A 196 16.32 -7.47 6.81
C ASP A 196 15.77 -6.40 7.76
N LEU A 197 15.04 -5.39 7.25
CA LEU A 197 14.36 -4.40 8.07
C LEU A 197 13.28 -5.05 8.95
N VAL A 198 12.40 -5.84 8.35
CA VAL A 198 11.28 -6.49 9.04
C VAL A 198 11.79 -7.47 10.10
N ASP A 199 12.80 -8.28 9.78
CA ASP A 199 13.41 -9.22 10.73
C ASP A 199 14.12 -8.53 11.91
N SER A 200 14.47 -7.25 11.77
CA SER A 200 15.07 -6.44 12.84
C SER A 200 14.04 -5.82 13.80
N LEU A 201 12.74 -6.00 13.51
CA LEU A 201 11.64 -5.51 14.33
C LEU A 201 11.03 -6.68 15.13
N PRO A 202 11.22 -6.73 16.47
CA PRO A 202 10.82 -7.87 17.29
C PRO A 202 9.32 -7.85 17.65
N TYR A 203 8.46 -7.80 16.61
CA TYR A 203 7.01 -7.72 16.76
C TYR A 203 6.31 -8.70 15.82
N ASP A 204 5.26 -9.36 16.29
CA ASP A 204 4.46 -10.31 15.50
C ASP A 204 3.51 -9.61 14.52
N ASN A 205 3.20 -8.33 14.76
CA ASN A 205 2.33 -7.51 13.93
C ASN A 205 3.10 -6.62 12.93
N VAL A 206 4.25 -7.08 12.45
CA VAL A 206 5.02 -6.42 11.39
C VAL A 206 5.23 -7.39 10.22
N GLY A 207 5.27 -6.86 9.01
CA GLY A 207 5.51 -7.64 7.80
C GLY A 207 5.89 -6.76 6.62
N CYS A 208 5.91 -7.37 5.43
CA CYS A 208 6.26 -6.72 4.18
C CYS A 208 5.00 -6.46 3.33
N CYS A 209 4.96 -5.30 2.69
CA CYS A 209 4.19 -5.07 1.49
C CYS A 209 5.13 -5.15 0.28
N TRP A 210 4.76 -5.93 -0.73
CA TRP A 210 5.53 -5.99 -1.97
C TRP A 210 4.76 -5.27 -3.06
N ASP A 211 5.32 -4.14 -3.50
CA ASP A 211 4.85 -3.44 -4.69
C ASP A 211 5.58 -4.02 -5.91
N VAL A 212 4.80 -4.68 -6.78
CA VAL A 212 5.34 -5.36 -7.96
C VAL A 212 5.78 -4.38 -9.03
N GLU A 213 5.19 -3.20 -9.09
CA GLU A 213 5.59 -2.14 -10.02
C GLU A 213 6.93 -1.55 -9.60
N HIS A 214 7.09 -1.18 -8.33
CA HIS A 214 8.35 -0.70 -7.78
C HIS A 214 9.50 -1.68 -8.04
N ALA A 215 9.25 -2.96 -7.83
CA ALA A 215 10.20 -4.01 -8.12
C ALA A 215 10.52 -4.15 -9.60
N SER A 216 9.51 -4.00 -10.48
CA SER A 216 9.69 -4.07 -11.93
C SER A 216 10.51 -2.88 -12.46
N ILE A 217 10.25 -1.66 -11.97
CA ILE A 217 11.07 -0.47 -12.29
C ILE A 217 12.53 -0.68 -11.88
N CYS A 218 12.77 -1.35 -10.75
CA CYS A 218 14.11 -1.67 -10.25
C CYS A 218 14.69 -2.94 -10.87
N HIS A 219 14.06 -3.54 -11.88
CA HIS A 219 14.48 -4.76 -12.56
C HIS A 219 14.75 -5.94 -11.62
N GLN A 220 14.00 -6.04 -10.53
CA GLN A 220 14.14 -7.14 -9.59
C GLN A 220 13.45 -8.41 -10.10
N ASP A 221 14.09 -9.57 -9.82
CA ASP A 221 13.50 -10.89 -10.06
C ASP A 221 12.33 -11.11 -9.11
N GLN A 222 11.12 -10.94 -9.61
CA GLN A 222 9.88 -11.00 -8.83
C GLN A 222 9.71 -12.34 -8.12
N ARG A 223 10.07 -13.44 -8.79
CA ARG A 223 9.96 -14.78 -8.22
C ARG A 223 10.90 -14.97 -7.04
N LYS A 224 12.17 -14.60 -7.19
CA LYS A 224 13.15 -14.71 -6.11
C LYS A 224 12.78 -13.80 -4.94
N ALA A 225 12.36 -12.57 -5.23
CA ALA A 225 11.93 -11.62 -4.21
C ALA A 225 10.76 -12.16 -3.39
N LEU A 226 9.68 -12.60 -4.03
CA LEU A 226 8.51 -13.15 -3.35
C LEU A 226 8.81 -14.45 -2.57
N GLN A 227 9.68 -15.33 -3.13
CA GLN A 227 10.14 -16.51 -2.40
C GLN A 227 10.98 -16.15 -1.17
N TYR A 228 11.85 -15.17 -1.27
CA TYR A 228 12.67 -14.69 -0.16
C TYR A 228 11.81 -14.06 0.94
N LEU A 229 10.85 -13.22 0.59
CA LEU A 229 9.94 -12.60 1.54
C LEU A 229 9.06 -13.64 2.25
N GLY A 230 8.54 -14.63 1.52
CA GLY A 230 7.80 -15.76 2.07
C GLY A 230 6.72 -15.34 3.06
N LYS A 231 6.79 -15.84 4.30
CA LYS A 231 5.80 -15.55 5.36
C LYS A 231 5.78 -14.10 5.85
N ARG A 232 6.83 -13.33 5.56
CA ARG A 232 6.89 -11.88 5.87
C ARG A 232 5.90 -11.09 5.01
N LEU A 233 5.54 -11.60 3.83
CA LEU A 233 4.59 -10.93 2.94
C LEU A 233 3.20 -10.90 3.56
N LYS A 234 2.64 -9.71 3.72
CA LYS A 234 1.33 -9.46 4.35
C LYS A 234 0.40 -8.63 3.46
N ALA A 235 0.96 -7.80 2.61
CA ALA A 235 0.24 -6.94 1.69
C ALA A 235 0.95 -6.91 0.33
N THR A 236 0.24 -6.51 -0.71
CA THR A 236 0.80 -6.30 -2.05
C THR A 236 0.17 -5.08 -2.68
N HIS A 237 0.96 -4.32 -3.44
CA HIS A 237 0.46 -3.35 -4.40
C HIS A 237 0.66 -3.88 -5.81
N ILE A 238 -0.40 -3.77 -6.61
CA ILE A 238 -0.48 -4.39 -7.94
C ILE A 238 -0.85 -3.31 -8.95
N SER A 239 0.14 -2.73 -9.56
CA SER A 239 0.05 -1.77 -10.65
C SER A 239 1.09 -2.09 -11.73
N ASP A 240 1.05 -1.38 -12.83
CA ASP A 240 1.95 -1.53 -13.95
C ASP A 240 2.54 -0.18 -14.34
N TYR A 241 3.59 -0.18 -15.15
CA TYR A 241 4.25 1.02 -15.65
C TYR A 241 4.67 0.83 -17.11
N ASN A 242 4.75 1.90 -17.87
CA ASN A 242 5.38 1.89 -19.19
C ASN A 242 6.56 2.86 -19.30
N SER A 243 6.73 3.71 -18.31
CA SER A 243 7.90 4.56 -18.08
C SER A 243 7.82 5.09 -16.65
N ILE A 244 8.92 5.60 -16.12
CA ILE A 244 8.96 6.25 -14.78
C ILE A 244 8.01 7.47 -14.66
N LYS A 245 7.64 8.06 -15.78
CA LYS A 245 6.68 9.18 -15.85
C LYS A 245 5.23 8.73 -16.04
N ASN A 246 5.01 7.47 -16.26
CA ASN A 246 3.68 6.87 -16.46
C ASN A 246 3.65 5.52 -15.75
N ASP A 247 3.70 5.61 -14.45
CA ASP A 247 3.56 4.58 -13.45
C ASP A 247 2.11 4.48 -12.96
N HIS A 248 1.83 3.52 -12.10
CA HIS A 248 0.50 3.26 -11.50
C HIS A 248 -0.62 3.10 -12.54
N ILE A 249 -0.27 2.50 -13.71
CA ILE A 249 -1.26 2.15 -14.71
C ILE A 249 -1.90 0.79 -14.42
N LEU A 250 -2.97 0.48 -15.17
CA LEU A 250 -3.68 -0.78 -14.98
C LEU A 250 -2.77 -1.99 -15.22
N PRO A 251 -2.86 -3.05 -14.40
CA PRO A 251 -2.16 -4.30 -14.64
C PRO A 251 -2.37 -4.82 -16.08
N PHE A 252 -1.34 -5.41 -16.65
CA PHE A 252 -1.29 -5.89 -18.04
C PHE A 252 -1.29 -4.78 -19.13
N SER A 253 -1.12 -3.52 -18.76
CA SER A 253 -1.08 -2.40 -19.69
C SER A 253 0.33 -1.86 -19.93
N GLY A 254 1.33 -2.36 -19.23
CA GLY A 254 2.70 -1.85 -19.20
C GLY A 254 3.77 -2.90 -19.50
N LEU A 255 4.90 -2.77 -18.81
CA LEU A 255 6.13 -3.51 -19.07
C LEU A 255 6.40 -4.65 -18.08
N SER A 256 5.59 -4.78 -17.01
CA SER A 256 5.78 -5.82 -16.00
C SER A 256 5.55 -7.22 -16.56
N ASP A 257 6.38 -8.21 -16.17
CA ASP A 257 6.15 -9.62 -16.51
C ASP A 257 5.04 -10.22 -15.63
N TRP A 258 3.82 -10.05 -16.06
CA TRP A 258 2.63 -10.54 -15.35
C TRP A 258 2.56 -12.05 -15.23
N LYS A 259 3.20 -12.78 -16.15
CA LYS A 259 3.26 -14.23 -16.02
C LYS A 259 4.15 -14.63 -14.86
N GLU A 260 5.32 -14.04 -14.74
CA GLU A 260 6.24 -14.27 -13.61
C GLU A 260 5.59 -13.87 -12.28
N ILE A 261 5.03 -12.65 -12.21
CA ILE A 261 4.39 -12.12 -11.01
C ILE A 261 3.26 -13.03 -10.53
N THR A 262 2.32 -13.37 -11.42
CA THR A 262 1.16 -14.19 -11.05
C THR A 262 1.53 -15.62 -10.69
N ASP A 263 2.55 -16.19 -11.34
CA ASP A 263 3.06 -17.53 -11.00
C ASP A 263 3.79 -17.52 -9.65
N ALA A 264 4.46 -16.42 -9.29
CA ALA A 264 5.16 -16.30 -8.01
C ALA A 264 4.21 -16.05 -6.82
N LEU A 265 3.06 -15.37 -7.05
CA LEU A 265 2.04 -15.11 -6.03
C LEU A 265 1.14 -16.34 -5.73
N ARG A 266 1.18 -17.39 -6.57
CA ARG A 266 0.43 -18.65 -6.38
C ARG A 266 1.15 -19.64 -5.48
#